data_df6eea39dbc665601f9ef38e65c3aef8
#
_entry.id   df6eea39dbc665601f9ef38e65c3aef8
#
_cell.length_a   1.000
_cell.length_b   1.000
_cell.length_c   1.000
_cell.angle_alpha   90.00
_cell.angle_beta   90.00
_cell.angle_gamma   90.00
#
_symmetry.space_group_name_H-M   'P 1'
#
loop_
_entity.id
_entity.type
_entity.pdbx_description
1 polymer ?
#
loop_
_entity_poly.entity_id
_entity_poly.type
_entity_poly.pdbx_seq_one_letter_code
_entity_poly.pdbx_strand_id
1 'polypeptide(L)'
;MNSLIKLGEATERGPAPPEDHDRIFLRLSDKWALGYDRLQWIVMRWKGKAKGWRPISFVASNKEVLVRVLKDDGAELTPEAQAALDRLPDTFKEWLAEQDRHTEAA
;
A
#
# COMPACT_ATOMS: atom_id res chain seq x y z
N MET A 1 19.06 -1.67 -20.46
CA MET A 1 18.65 -2.02 -20.07
C MET A 1 18.48 -1.92 -19.74
N ASN A 2 18.44 -1.86 -19.90
CA ASN A 2 17.93 -2.00 -19.51
C ASN A 2 17.92 -1.87 -19.28
N SER A 3 17.89 -1.31 -19.42
CA SER A 3 17.58 -1.55 -18.90
C SER A 3 17.59 -1.47 -18.74
N LEU A 4 17.52 -1.03 -18.90
CA LEU A 4 17.30 -1.30 -18.32
C LEU A 4 17.25 -1.30 -17.97
N ILE A 5 17.28 -0.91 -18.13
CA ILE A 5 17.09 -1.33 -17.38
C ILE A 5 17.07 -1.21 -16.96
N LYS A 6 17.09 -0.77 -16.94
CA LYS A 6 16.95 -1.10 -16.25
C LYS A 6 16.65 -1.05 -15.85
N LEU A 7 16.87 -0.81 -16.15
CA LEU A 7 16.50 -1.16 -15.49
C LEU A 7 16.19 -1.30 -15.16
N GLY A 8 16.41 -1.14 -15.36
CA GLY A 8 15.95 -1.76 -14.63
C GLY A 8 15.91 -1.88 -14.39
N GLU A 9 16.01 -1.72 -14.28
CA GLU A 9 15.85 -2.27 -13.66
C GLU A 9 15.79 -2.32 -12.91
N ALA A 10 15.90 -2.11 -12.98
CA ALA A 10 15.71 -2.51 -12.11
C ALA A 10 15.67 -2.53 -11.60
N THR A 11 15.82 -2.40 -11.44
CA THR A 11 15.62 -2.73 -10.74
C THR A 11 15.40 -2.91 -10.45
N GLU A 12 15.52 -3.04 -10.40
CA GLU A 12 15.18 -3.40 -9.97
C GLU A 12 15.01 -3.65 -9.57
N ARG A 13 15.27 -4.13 -9.40
CA ARG A 13 14.95 -4.21 -8.82
C ARG A 13 14.91 -3.66 -8.96
N GLY A 14 14.80 -3.91 -8.98
CA GLY A 14 14.60 -3.37 -9.03
C GLY A 14 14.37 -2.53 -8.60
N PRO A 15 14.62 -2.32 -8.90
CA PRO A 15 14.33 -1.25 -8.02
C PRO A 15 12.94 -1.36 -7.48
N ALA A 16 12.73 -0.76 -6.30
CA ALA A 16 11.40 -0.65 -5.79
C ALA A 16 10.52 0.07 -6.82
N PRO A 17 9.27 -0.36 -6.98
CA PRO A 17 8.35 0.40 -7.81
C PRO A 17 8.28 1.84 -7.32
N PRO A 18 8.17 2.80 -8.23
CA PRO A 18 8.15 4.19 -7.82
C PRO A 18 6.96 4.50 -6.92
N GLU A 19 7.16 5.44 -6.03
CA GLU A 19 6.10 5.93 -5.17
C GLU A 19 5.31 7.00 -5.89
N ASP A 20 5.06 6.80 -7.18
CA ASP A 20 4.34 7.77 -7.97
C ASP A 20 2.84 7.71 -7.74
N HIS A 21 2.37 6.67 -7.05
CA HIS A 21 1.00 6.67 -6.58
C HIS A 21 0.99 7.37 -5.24
N ASP A 22 0.65 8.63 -5.23
CA ASP A 22 0.80 9.49 -4.07
C ASP A 22 -0.15 9.15 -2.93
N ARG A 23 -0.99 8.15 -3.09
CA ARG A 23 -1.90 7.70 -2.04
C ARG A 23 -1.45 6.43 -1.33
N ILE A 24 -0.29 5.91 -1.69
CA ILE A 24 0.27 4.77 -0.99
C ILE A 24 0.92 5.28 0.30
N PHE A 25 0.54 4.68 1.43
CA PHE A 25 1.09 5.07 2.72
C PHE A 25 1.85 3.93 3.40
N LEU A 26 1.72 2.69 2.92
CA LEU A 26 2.39 1.56 3.53
C LEU A 26 2.73 0.51 2.48
N ARG A 27 4.03 0.23 2.33
CA ARG A 27 4.46 -0.88 1.49
C ARG A 27 4.35 -2.17 2.28
N LEU A 28 3.65 -3.15 1.72
CA LEU A 28 3.49 -4.45 2.36
C LEU A 28 4.60 -5.40 1.96
N SER A 29 5.02 -5.33 0.71
CA SER A 29 6.09 -6.13 0.16
C SER A 29 6.48 -5.50 -1.18
N ASP A 30 7.30 -6.21 -1.96
CA ASP A 30 7.74 -5.69 -3.25
C ASP A 30 6.58 -5.40 -4.19
N LYS A 31 5.52 -6.19 -4.10
CA LYS A 31 4.42 -6.12 -5.05
C LYS A 31 3.08 -5.75 -4.45
N TRP A 32 3.03 -5.50 -3.15
CA TRP A 32 1.78 -5.19 -2.46
C TRP A 32 1.96 -3.93 -1.63
N ALA A 33 0.91 -3.12 -1.59
CA ALA A 33 0.92 -1.88 -0.83
C ALA A 33 -0.49 -1.52 -0.40
N LEU A 34 -0.59 -0.65 0.61
CA LEU A 34 -1.85 -0.06 1.01
C LEU A 34 -1.86 1.41 0.61
N GLY A 35 -2.91 1.77 -0.06
CA GLY A 35 -3.20 3.16 -0.35
C GLY A 35 -4.50 3.56 0.30
N TYR A 36 -4.98 4.75 -0.01
CA TYR A 36 -6.24 5.23 0.54
C TYR A 36 -6.78 6.38 -0.31
N ASP A 37 -8.07 6.60 -0.17
CA ASP A 37 -8.69 7.85 -0.56
C ASP A 37 -9.49 8.36 0.64
N ARG A 38 -10.38 9.31 0.46
CA ARG A 38 -11.09 9.86 1.60
C ARG A 38 -12.21 8.96 2.11
N LEU A 39 -12.45 7.84 1.44
CA LEU A 39 -13.54 6.94 1.79
C LEU A 39 -13.08 5.60 2.31
N GLN A 40 -11.83 5.18 2.02
CA GLN A 40 -11.46 3.80 2.24
C GLN A 40 -9.97 3.56 2.11
N TRP A 41 -9.50 2.48 2.73
CA TRP A 41 -8.20 1.92 2.41
C TRP A 41 -8.30 1.16 1.09
N ILE A 42 -7.19 1.12 0.35
CA ILE A 42 -7.14 0.47 -0.96
C ILE A 42 -5.97 -0.50 -0.97
N VAL A 43 -6.28 -1.78 -1.22
CA VAL A 43 -5.23 -2.79 -1.40
C VAL A 43 -4.71 -2.65 -2.83
N MET A 44 -3.41 -2.45 -2.97
CA MET A 44 -2.79 -2.19 -4.27
C MET A 44 -1.78 -3.27 -4.58
N ARG A 45 -1.71 -3.65 -5.85
CA ARG A 45 -0.75 -4.63 -6.33
C ARG A 45 0.05 -4.06 -7.49
N TRP A 46 1.35 -4.29 -7.48
CA TRP A 46 2.22 -3.91 -8.59
C TRP A 46 2.04 -4.89 -9.73
N LYS A 47 1.69 -4.38 -10.89
CA LYS A 47 1.42 -5.20 -12.08
C LYS A 47 2.48 -5.01 -13.16
N GLY A 48 3.66 -4.52 -12.80
CA GLY A 48 4.74 -4.31 -13.74
C GLY A 48 4.79 -2.89 -14.26
N LYS A 49 5.85 -2.58 -14.99
CA LYS A 49 6.09 -1.20 -15.43
C LYS A 49 4.97 -0.67 -16.31
N ALA A 50 4.42 -1.52 -17.15
CA ALA A 50 3.39 -1.07 -18.10
C ALA A 50 2.10 -0.69 -17.41
N LYS A 51 1.76 -1.35 -16.31
CA LYS A 51 0.47 -1.17 -15.65
C LYS A 51 0.58 -0.46 -14.30
N GLY A 52 1.75 -0.51 -13.65
CA GLY A 52 1.98 0.16 -12.38
C GLY A 52 1.19 -0.46 -11.25
N TRP A 53 0.92 0.37 -10.25
CA TRP A 53 0.12 -0.02 -9.10
C TRP A 53 -1.35 -0.03 -9.49
N ARG A 54 -2.02 -1.13 -9.16
CA ARG A 54 -3.44 -1.27 -9.50
C ARG A 54 -4.24 -1.59 -8.25
N PRO A 55 -5.40 -0.94 -8.07
CA PRO A 55 -6.25 -1.25 -6.94
C PRO A 55 -6.88 -2.63 -7.12
N ILE A 56 -6.88 -3.40 -6.03
CA ILE A 56 -7.42 -4.75 -6.03
C ILE A 56 -8.68 -4.82 -5.17
N SER A 57 -8.64 -4.21 -3.98
CA SER A 57 -9.75 -4.29 -3.03
C SER A 57 -9.87 -2.98 -2.27
N PHE A 58 -11.07 -2.71 -1.78
CA PHE A 58 -11.39 -1.47 -1.07
C PHE A 58 -12.03 -1.80 0.26
N VAL A 59 -11.56 -1.15 1.34
CA VAL A 59 -12.06 -1.43 2.69
C VAL A 59 -12.37 -0.11 3.39
N ALA A 60 -13.65 0.15 3.59
CA ALA A 60 -14.10 1.40 4.20
C ALA A 60 -14.42 1.26 5.69
N SER A 61 -14.42 0.05 6.23
CA SER A 61 -14.94 -0.21 7.56
C SER A 61 -13.85 -0.28 8.63
N ASN A 62 -13.28 -1.45 8.86
CA ASN A 62 -12.37 -1.61 9.99
C ASN A 62 -11.18 -2.47 9.63
N LYS A 63 -10.20 -2.46 10.55
CA LYS A 63 -8.93 -3.16 10.35
C LYS A 63 -9.11 -4.66 10.23
N GLU A 64 -10.07 -5.23 10.97
CA GLU A 64 -10.32 -6.67 10.91
C GLU A 64 -10.70 -7.08 9.49
N VAL A 65 -11.57 -6.32 8.85
CA VAL A 65 -11.95 -6.58 7.47
C VAL A 65 -10.75 -6.41 6.54
N LEU A 66 -9.95 -5.37 6.78
CA LEU A 66 -8.75 -5.16 5.97
C LEU A 66 -7.80 -6.35 6.03
N VAL A 67 -7.56 -6.86 7.23
CA VAL A 67 -6.68 -8.02 7.41
C VAL A 67 -7.23 -9.23 6.67
N ARG A 68 -8.53 -9.45 6.77
CA ARG A 68 -9.16 -10.58 6.07
C ARG A 68 -9.05 -10.44 4.57
N VAL A 69 -9.28 -9.24 4.05
CA VAL A 69 -9.18 -8.98 2.61
C VAL A 69 -7.75 -9.21 2.12
N LEU A 70 -6.76 -8.74 2.87
CA LEU A 70 -5.36 -8.98 2.50
C LEU A 70 -5.06 -10.46 2.41
N LYS A 71 -5.57 -11.23 3.36
CA LYS A 71 -5.39 -12.67 3.36
C LYS A 71 -6.08 -13.32 2.15
N ASP A 72 -7.31 -12.90 1.88
CA ASP A 72 -8.08 -13.45 0.75
C ASP A 72 -7.42 -13.12 -0.58
N ASP A 73 -6.82 -11.94 -0.69
CA ASP A 73 -6.15 -11.52 -1.92
C ASP A 73 -4.78 -12.17 -2.09
N GLY A 74 -4.27 -12.80 -1.05
CA GLY A 74 -2.96 -13.43 -1.09
C GLY A 74 -1.81 -12.47 -0.95
N ALA A 75 -2.04 -11.32 -0.32
CA ALA A 75 -1.01 -10.31 -0.17
C ALA A 75 0.10 -10.80 0.74
N GLU A 76 1.34 -10.55 0.31
CA GLU A 76 2.52 -10.85 1.10
C GLU A 76 2.88 -9.65 1.96
N LEU A 77 3.24 -9.92 3.21
CA LEU A 77 3.60 -8.86 4.14
C LEU A 77 4.97 -9.14 4.74
N THR A 78 5.84 -8.14 4.71
CA THR A 78 7.10 -8.22 5.46
C THR A 78 6.79 -8.10 6.96
N PRO A 79 7.72 -8.54 7.83
CA PRO A 79 7.51 -8.36 9.27
C PRO A 79 7.29 -6.90 9.66
N GLU A 80 8.00 -5.98 9.02
CA GLU A 80 7.83 -4.56 9.28
C GLU A 80 6.44 -4.08 8.88
N ALA A 81 5.95 -4.55 7.74
CA ALA A 81 4.61 -4.20 7.28
C ALA A 81 3.55 -4.77 8.20
N GLN A 82 3.74 -6.01 8.67
CA GLN A 82 2.80 -6.61 9.61
C GLN A 82 2.72 -5.80 10.90
N ALA A 83 3.87 -5.37 11.42
CA ALA A 83 3.90 -4.56 12.62
C ALA A 83 3.20 -3.22 12.40
N ALA A 84 3.41 -2.60 11.25
CA ALA A 84 2.75 -1.34 10.95
C ALA A 84 1.24 -1.53 10.81
N LEU A 85 0.82 -2.62 10.17
CA LEU A 85 -0.59 -2.94 10.03
C LEU A 85 -1.26 -3.13 11.40
N ASP A 86 -0.55 -3.81 12.31
CA ASP A 86 -1.07 -4.06 13.65
C ASP A 86 -1.27 -2.76 14.44
N ARG A 87 -0.52 -1.72 14.10
CA ARG A 87 -0.62 -0.42 14.78
C ARG A 87 -1.69 0.50 14.21
N LEU A 88 -2.34 0.10 13.12
CA LEU A 88 -3.43 0.91 12.58
C LEU A 88 -4.58 0.98 13.58
N PRO A 89 -5.30 2.11 13.64
CA PRO A 89 -6.53 2.17 14.42
C PRO A 89 -7.55 1.14 13.94
N ASP A 90 -8.54 0.90 14.77
CA ASP A 90 -9.54 -0.13 14.47
C ASP A 90 -10.39 0.18 13.24
N THR A 91 -10.62 1.46 12.96
CA THR A 91 -11.50 1.83 11.84
C THR A 91 -10.77 2.77 10.88
N PHE A 92 -11.22 2.74 9.64
CA PHE A 92 -10.70 3.66 8.64
C PHE A 92 -10.96 5.13 9.04
N LYS A 93 -12.12 5.40 9.60
CA LYS A 93 -12.46 6.76 10.03
C LYS A 93 -11.47 7.31 11.05
N GLU A 94 -11.12 6.48 12.03
CA GLU A 94 -10.14 6.89 13.05
C GLU A 94 -8.78 7.15 12.42
N TRP A 95 -8.38 6.26 11.51
CA TRP A 95 -7.10 6.41 10.84
C TRP A 95 -7.05 7.69 10.01
N LEU A 96 -8.11 7.96 9.26
CA LEU A 96 -8.18 9.16 8.41
C LEU A 96 -8.12 10.42 9.27
N ALA A 97 -8.84 10.41 10.39
CA ALA A 97 -8.82 11.56 11.30
C ALA A 97 -7.41 11.82 11.82
N GLU A 98 -6.64 10.76 12.10
CA GLU A 98 -5.26 10.92 12.52
C GLU A 98 -4.40 11.55 11.43
N GLN A 99 -4.62 11.15 10.17
CA GLN A 99 -3.87 11.72 9.07
C GLN A 99 -4.17 13.21 8.92
N ASP A 100 -5.42 13.59 9.05
CA ASP A 100 -5.82 15.01 8.97
C ASP A 100 -5.17 15.81 10.09
N ARG A 101 -5.12 15.27 11.31
CA ARG A 101 -4.47 15.95 12.45
C ARG A 101 -2.97 16.13 12.19
N HIS A 102 -2.31 15.11 11.66
CA HIS A 102 -0.88 15.22 11.33
C HIS A 102 -0.64 16.31 10.29
N THR A 103 -1.49 16.38 9.30
CA THR A 103 -1.38 17.39 8.26
C THR A 103 -1.54 18.79 8.85
N GLU A 104 -2.51 18.96 9.74
CA GLU A 104 -2.74 20.25 10.36
C GLU A 104 -1.60 20.65 11.29
N ALA A 105 -1.02 19.68 11.97
CA ALA A 105 0.08 19.98 12.90
C ALA A 105 1.36 20.34 12.16
N ALA A 106 1.48 19.91 10.95
CA ALA A 106 2.66 20.24 10.15
C ALA A 106 2.55 21.65 9.63
#